data_f32b98599b436bcfef534bc0a6d7ab59
#
_entry.id   f32b98599b436bcfef534bc0a6d7ab59
#
_cell.length_a   1.000
_cell.length_b   1.000
_cell.length_c   1.000
_cell.angle_alpha   90.00
_cell.angle_beta   90.00
_cell.angle_gamma   90.00
#
_symmetry.space_group_name_H-M   'P 1'
#
loop_
_entity.id
_entity.type
_entity.pdbx_description
1 polymer ?
#
loop_
_entity_poly.entity_id
_entity_poly.type
_entity_poly.pdbx_seq_one_letter_code
_entity_poly.pdbx_strand_id
1 'polypeptide(L)'
;MNKMIDSIIFDVDGTIWDSRDAVARAWNEVFTAERVDLQVDVACLTGYFGQMLPDIARQLLPDYPEDEQMRIIGLCCEEEHRKLYAEGAPTYEGLEDTLKKLSARYPLFVVSNCQAGYIELVLEKTGFGSYFTGHLCPGDTGKAKSYNIRAIADKYDLKAPVYIGDTDGDHQACKEAKIPFVYASYGFGQTDDPDYVIHKPADLLSLFL
;
A
#
# COMPACT_ATOMS: atom_id res chain seq x y z
N MET A 1 -8.48 -2.20 27.61
CA MET A 1 -9.55 -1.22 27.25
C MET A 1 -9.61 -1.18 25.73
N ASN A 2 -10.69 -1.67 25.10
CA ASN A 2 -10.89 -1.44 23.67
C ASN A 2 -10.99 0.07 23.46
N LYS A 3 -9.95 0.71 22.90
CA LYS A 3 -10.12 2.06 22.36
C LYS A 3 -11.20 1.96 21.29
N MET A 4 -12.31 2.65 21.47
CA MET A 4 -13.35 2.71 20.44
C MET A 4 -12.75 3.40 19.22
N ILE A 5 -12.55 2.65 18.15
CA ILE A 5 -12.23 3.21 16.84
C ILE A 5 -13.50 3.60 16.11
N ASP A 6 -13.42 4.53 15.18
CA ASP A 6 -14.55 4.95 14.35
C ASP A 6 -14.38 4.61 12.87
N SER A 7 -13.16 4.26 12.46
CA SER A 7 -12.82 3.98 11.07
C SER A 7 -11.51 3.21 10.95
N ILE A 8 -11.30 2.57 9.80
CA ILE A 8 -10.10 1.77 9.52
C ILE A 8 -9.52 2.19 8.17
N ILE A 9 -8.23 2.47 8.14
CA ILE A 9 -7.48 2.82 6.93
C ILE A 9 -6.50 1.68 6.65
N PHE A 10 -6.46 1.20 5.42
CA PHE A 10 -5.59 0.10 4.98
C PHE A 10 -4.50 0.61 4.04
N ASP A 11 -3.31 0.05 4.16
CA ASP A 11 -2.34 0.02 3.06
C ASP A 11 -2.78 -0.99 1.99
N VAL A 12 -2.04 -1.06 0.89
CA VAL A 12 -2.33 -1.96 -0.24
C VAL A 12 -1.37 -3.14 -0.28
N ASP A 13 -0.14 -2.87 -0.72
CA ASP A 13 0.87 -3.90 -0.97
C ASP A 13 1.40 -4.46 0.35
N GLY A 14 1.36 -5.78 0.50
CA GLY A 14 1.70 -6.43 1.76
C GLY A 14 0.54 -6.46 2.79
N THR A 15 -0.56 -5.75 2.53
CA THR A 15 -1.70 -5.67 3.44
C THR A 15 -2.99 -6.21 2.80
N ILE A 16 -3.32 -5.79 1.58
CA ILE A 16 -4.50 -6.27 0.82
C ILE A 16 -4.10 -7.37 -0.14
N TRP A 17 -2.99 -7.22 -0.88
CA TRP A 17 -2.52 -8.17 -1.87
C TRP A 17 -0.99 -8.27 -1.93
N ASP A 18 -0.48 -9.26 -2.66
CA ASP A 18 0.94 -9.45 -2.93
C ASP A 18 1.22 -9.28 -4.44
N SER A 19 1.59 -8.07 -4.84
CA SER A 19 1.87 -7.72 -6.24
C SER A 19 3.32 -7.97 -6.67
N ARG A 20 4.23 -8.34 -5.75
CA ARG A 20 5.68 -8.35 -5.96
C ARG A 20 6.14 -9.13 -7.18
N ASP A 21 5.55 -10.30 -7.45
CA ASP A 21 5.93 -11.13 -8.60
C ASP A 21 5.54 -10.47 -9.93
N ALA A 22 4.32 -9.91 -10.02
CA ALA A 22 3.85 -9.21 -11.21
C ALA A 22 4.67 -7.93 -11.46
N VAL A 23 4.96 -7.18 -10.40
CA VAL A 23 5.79 -5.96 -10.44
C VAL A 23 7.21 -6.28 -10.91
N ALA A 24 7.86 -7.33 -10.35
CA ALA A 24 9.20 -7.73 -10.77
C ALA A 24 9.25 -8.05 -12.28
N ARG A 25 8.28 -8.79 -12.78
CA ARG A 25 8.19 -9.11 -14.20
C ARG A 25 7.97 -7.86 -15.06
N ALA A 26 7.07 -6.97 -14.65
CA ALA A 26 6.79 -5.74 -15.37
C ALA A 26 8.02 -4.83 -15.46
N TRP A 27 8.69 -4.61 -14.35
CA TRP A 27 9.86 -3.73 -14.30
C TRP A 27 11.04 -4.29 -15.10
N ASN A 28 11.30 -5.60 -15.05
CA ASN A 28 12.35 -6.24 -15.86
C ASN A 28 12.07 -6.15 -17.37
N GLU A 29 10.81 -6.19 -17.81
CA GLU A 29 10.43 -5.95 -19.20
C GLU A 29 10.82 -4.52 -19.63
N VAL A 30 10.54 -3.53 -18.78
CA VAL A 30 10.92 -2.13 -19.03
C VAL A 30 12.44 -1.95 -19.03
N PHE A 31 13.15 -2.47 -18.02
CA PHE A 31 14.61 -2.37 -17.97
C PHE A 31 15.27 -2.98 -19.22
N THR A 32 14.75 -4.12 -19.68
CA THR A 32 15.22 -4.75 -20.93
C THR A 32 14.96 -3.85 -22.15
N ALA A 33 13.76 -3.29 -22.28
CA ALA A 33 13.36 -2.42 -23.40
C ALA A 33 14.17 -1.13 -23.43
N GLU A 34 14.42 -0.52 -22.27
CA GLU A 34 15.17 0.73 -22.10
C GLU A 34 16.69 0.51 -22.05
N ARG A 35 17.16 -0.75 -22.15
CA ARG A 35 18.58 -1.13 -22.08
C ARG A 35 19.27 -0.73 -20.78
N VAL A 36 18.52 -0.75 -19.69
CA VAL A 36 19.03 -0.58 -18.33
C VAL A 36 19.62 -1.92 -17.89
N ASP A 37 20.89 -1.92 -17.50
CA ASP A 37 21.60 -3.12 -17.01
C ASP A 37 21.21 -3.39 -15.55
N LEU A 38 19.97 -3.70 -15.33
CA LEU A 38 19.38 -3.99 -14.00
C LEU A 38 18.35 -5.11 -14.14
N GLN A 39 18.34 -5.99 -13.14
CA GLN A 39 17.29 -6.99 -12.94
C GLN A 39 16.85 -6.94 -11.49
N VAL A 40 15.54 -6.97 -11.27
CA VAL A 40 14.95 -7.05 -9.95
C VAL A 40 14.17 -8.35 -9.78
N ASP A 41 14.25 -8.92 -8.59
CA ASP A 41 13.44 -10.07 -8.18
C ASP A 41 12.52 -9.68 -7.02
N VAL A 42 11.70 -10.63 -6.58
CA VAL A 42 10.79 -10.42 -5.44
C VAL A 42 11.54 -10.00 -4.18
N ALA A 43 12.72 -10.58 -3.92
CA ALA A 43 13.50 -10.25 -2.73
C ALA A 43 14.05 -8.81 -2.79
N CYS A 44 14.55 -8.40 -3.94
CA CYS A 44 15.00 -7.03 -4.19
C CYS A 44 13.85 -6.03 -4.01
N LEU A 45 12.71 -6.28 -4.65
CA LEU A 45 11.56 -5.38 -4.59
C LEU A 45 10.93 -5.27 -3.20
N THR A 46 10.99 -6.34 -2.40
CA THR A 46 10.47 -6.33 -1.02
C THR A 46 11.02 -5.16 -0.20
N GLY A 47 12.26 -4.75 -0.42
CA GLY A 47 12.87 -3.61 0.25
C GLY A 47 12.38 -2.23 -0.21
N TYR A 48 11.69 -2.16 -1.34
CA TYR A 48 11.22 -0.90 -1.93
C TYR A 48 9.73 -0.63 -1.73
N PHE A 49 8.94 -1.67 -1.49
CA PHE A 49 7.51 -1.49 -1.22
C PHE A 49 7.27 -0.59 -0.01
N GLY A 50 6.28 0.29 -0.13
CA GLY A 50 5.95 1.30 0.88
C GLY A 50 6.77 2.58 0.78
N GLN A 51 7.85 2.64 -0.01
CA GLN A 51 8.62 3.86 -0.26
C GLN A 51 7.96 4.76 -1.32
N MET A 52 8.39 6.01 -1.38
CA MET A 52 7.98 6.95 -2.42
C MET A 52 8.72 6.65 -3.74
N LEU A 53 8.03 6.74 -4.88
CA LEU A 53 8.62 6.45 -6.20
C LEU A 53 9.93 7.21 -6.50
N PRO A 54 10.10 8.50 -6.14
CA PRO A 54 11.38 9.18 -6.33
C PRO A 54 12.53 8.58 -5.49
N ASP A 55 12.23 8.03 -4.31
CA ASP A 55 13.26 7.39 -3.46
C ASP A 55 13.67 6.04 -4.04
N ILE A 56 12.71 5.27 -4.56
CA ILE A 56 12.95 4.02 -5.28
C ILE A 56 13.80 4.29 -6.53
N ALA A 57 13.44 5.30 -7.31
CA ALA A 57 14.15 5.71 -8.53
C ALA A 57 15.63 5.98 -8.25
N ARG A 58 15.93 6.81 -7.23
CA ARG A 58 17.30 7.13 -6.82
C ARG A 58 18.11 5.93 -6.37
N GLN A 59 17.47 4.98 -5.69
CA GLN A 59 18.14 3.77 -5.19
C GLN A 59 18.42 2.75 -6.29
N LEU A 60 17.49 2.57 -7.23
CA LEU A 60 17.62 1.59 -8.32
C LEU A 60 18.47 2.08 -9.47
N LEU A 61 18.46 3.39 -9.74
CA LEU A 61 19.05 4.01 -10.92
C LEU A 61 20.06 5.11 -10.55
N PRO A 62 21.00 4.88 -9.61
CA PRO A 62 21.86 5.94 -9.06
C PRO A 62 22.76 6.62 -10.11
N ASP A 63 23.10 5.92 -11.20
CA ASP A 63 23.97 6.41 -12.26
C ASP A 63 23.23 7.24 -13.34
N TYR A 64 21.90 7.35 -13.24
CA TYR A 64 21.06 8.11 -14.17
C TYR A 64 20.73 9.51 -13.61
N PRO A 65 20.61 10.54 -14.48
CA PRO A 65 20.04 11.83 -14.08
C PRO A 65 18.62 11.70 -13.52
N GLU A 66 18.22 12.60 -12.63
CA GLU A 66 16.93 12.51 -11.91
C GLU A 66 15.72 12.47 -12.85
N ASP A 67 15.75 13.26 -13.93
CA ASP A 67 14.69 13.25 -14.95
C ASP A 67 14.59 11.90 -15.66
N GLU A 68 15.71 11.25 -15.93
CA GLU A 68 15.77 9.94 -16.56
C GLU A 68 15.36 8.83 -15.58
N GLN A 69 15.78 8.92 -14.31
CA GLN A 69 15.29 8.02 -13.25
C GLN A 69 13.77 8.03 -13.19
N MET A 70 13.15 9.21 -13.14
CA MET A 70 11.70 9.35 -13.06
C MET A 70 10.99 8.92 -14.36
N ARG A 71 11.62 9.12 -15.53
CA ARG A 71 11.09 8.61 -16.80
C ARG A 71 11.03 7.08 -16.81
N ILE A 72 12.12 6.42 -16.43
CA ILE A 72 12.21 4.95 -16.41
C ILE A 72 11.21 4.38 -15.39
N ILE A 73 11.17 4.91 -14.17
CA ILE A 73 10.21 4.47 -13.15
C ILE A 73 8.77 4.73 -13.59
N GLY A 74 8.50 5.83 -14.30
CA GLY A 74 7.19 6.09 -14.89
C GLY A 74 6.76 4.97 -15.86
N LEU A 75 7.66 4.54 -16.75
CA LEU A 75 7.41 3.40 -17.65
C LEU A 75 7.22 2.09 -16.87
N CYS A 76 7.98 1.88 -15.79
CA CYS A 76 7.79 0.74 -14.91
C CYS A 76 6.39 0.72 -14.30
N CYS A 77 5.90 1.87 -13.81
CA CYS A 77 4.54 1.98 -13.27
C CYS A 77 3.45 1.75 -14.34
N GLU A 78 3.65 2.22 -15.57
CA GLU A 78 2.71 1.98 -16.67
C GLU A 78 2.63 0.49 -17.02
N GLU A 79 3.76 -0.19 -17.14
CA GLU A 79 3.82 -1.62 -17.45
C GLU A 79 3.29 -2.47 -16.28
N GLU A 80 3.61 -2.11 -15.05
CA GLU A 80 3.06 -2.70 -13.84
C GLU A 80 1.53 -2.62 -13.84
N HIS A 81 0.98 -1.42 -14.10
CA HIS A 81 -0.46 -1.22 -14.18
C HIS A 81 -1.09 -2.11 -15.26
N ARG A 82 -0.49 -2.15 -16.45
CA ARG A 82 -0.95 -2.99 -17.56
C ARG A 82 -0.97 -4.48 -17.19
N LYS A 83 0.10 -4.96 -16.55
CA LYS A 83 0.26 -6.36 -16.16
C LYS A 83 -0.72 -6.73 -15.03
N LEU A 84 -0.80 -5.93 -13.98
CA LEU A 84 -1.74 -6.14 -12.89
C LEU A 84 -3.19 -6.02 -13.33
N TYR A 85 -3.50 -5.15 -14.30
CA TYR A 85 -4.83 -5.11 -14.90
C TYR A 85 -5.17 -6.41 -15.65
N ALA A 86 -4.21 -7.02 -16.35
CA ALA A 86 -4.44 -8.25 -17.09
C ALA A 86 -4.60 -9.48 -16.19
N GLU A 87 -3.74 -9.64 -15.18
CA GLU A 87 -3.62 -10.88 -14.41
C GLU A 87 -3.99 -10.76 -12.92
N GLY A 88 -4.04 -9.53 -12.36
CA GLY A 88 -4.24 -9.30 -10.93
C GLY A 88 -3.04 -9.72 -10.10
N ALA A 89 -3.26 -9.81 -8.78
CA ALA A 89 -2.31 -10.38 -7.82
C ALA A 89 -3.07 -11.11 -6.71
N PRO A 90 -2.45 -12.08 -6.01
CA PRO A 90 -3.10 -12.81 -4.93
C PRO A 90 -3.41 -11.90 -3.74
N THR A 91 -4.58 -12.09 -3.14
CA THR A 91 -4.97 -11.48 -1.87
C THR A 91 -4.67 -12.42 -0.71
N TYR A 92 -4.59 -11.87 0.50
CA TYR A 92 -4.36 -12.68 1.69
C TYR A 92 -5.59 -13.48 2.10
N GLU A 93 -5.38 -14.71 2.58
CA GLU A 93 -6.45 -15.62 2.98
C GLU A 93 -7.39 -15.01 4.04
N GLY A 94 -8.69 -15.10 3.80
CA GLY A 94 -9.73 -14.60 4.70
C GLY A 94 -9.90 -13.08 4.71
N LEU A 95 -9.18 -12.34 3.84
CA LEU A 95 -9.28 -10.88 3.79
C LEU A 95 -10.67 -10.42 3.37
N GLU A 96 -11.26 -10.98 2.33
CA GLU A 96 -12.58 -10.57 1.85
C GLU A 96 -13.65 -10.70 2.94
N ASP A 97 -13.71 -11.85 3.62
CA ASP A 97 -14.64 -12.08 4.73
C ASP A 97 -14.42 -11.09 5.88
N THR A 98 -13.18 -10.73 6.12
CA THR A 98 -12.79 -9.74 7.13
C THR A 98 -13.28 -8.35 6.73
N LEU A 99 -12.99 -7.90 5.51
CA LEU A 99 -13.44 -6.61 4.99
C LEU A 99 -14.96 -6.49 5.00
N LYS A 100 -15.66 -7.54 4.58
CA LYS A 100 -17.14 -7.60 4.59
C LYS A 100 -17.72 -7.39 6.00
N LYS A 101 -17.12 -8.00 7.02
CA LYS A 101 -17.60 -7.86 8.41
C LYS A 101 -17.25 -6.50 9.00
N LEU A 102 -16.04 -5.99 8.71
CA LEU A 102 -15.58 -4.68 9.19
C LEU A 102 -16.37 -3.55 8.53
N SER A 103 -16.60 -3.59 7.21
CA SER A 103 -17.35 -2.56 6.48
C SER A 103 -18.81 -2.44 6.89
N ALA A 104 -19.39 -3.51 7.47
CA ALA A 104 -20.73 -3.47 8.05
C ALA A 104 -20.80 -2.63 9.35
N ARG A 105 -19.65 -2.30 9.96
CA ARG A 105 -19.58 -1.57 11.24
C ARG A 105 -18.78 -0.27 11.18
N TYR A 106 -17.77 -0.22 10.32
CA TYR A 106 -16.86 0.91 10.19
C TYR A 106 -16.74 1.36 8.74
N PRO A 107 -16.63 2.65 8.44
CA PRO A 107 -16.14 3.12 7.15
C PRO A 107 -14.68 2.68 6.99
N LEU A 108 -14.38 2.06 5.84
CA LEU A 108 -13.04 1.62 5.48
C LEU A 108 -12.46 2.55 4.41
N PHE A 109 -11.15 2.78 4.48
CA PHE A 109 -10.41 3.63 3.57
C PHE A 109 -9.12 2.95 3.13
N VAL A 110 -8.54 3.43 2.03
CA VAL A 110 -7.21 3.01 1.56
C VAL A 110 -6.29 4.22 1.45
N VAL A 111 -5.09 4.12 2.00
CA VAL A 111 -4.01 5.10 1.79
C VAL A 111 -2.71 4.34 1.57
N SER A 112 -2.13 4.45 0.38
CA SER A 112 -0.88 3.77 0.02
C SER A 112 0.11 4.71 -0.66
N ASN A 113 1.40 4.38 -0.67
CA ASN A 113 2.45 5.10 -1.41
C ASN A 113 2.54 4.54 -2.83
N CYS A 114 1.65 4.97 -3.71
CA CYS A 114 1.60 4.51 -5.10
C CYS A 114 1.25 5.65 -6.07
N GLN A 115 1.31 5.36 -7.36
CA GLN A 115 0.85 6.25 -8.43
C GLN A 115 -0.67 6.36 -8.47
N ALA A 116 -1.17 7.42 -9.09
CA ALA A 116 -2.61 7.60 -9.33
C ALA A 116 -3.18 6.44 -10.17
N GLY A 117 -4.39 6.00 -9.86
CA GLY A 117 -5.06 4.90 -10.56
C GLY A 117 -4.70 3.49 -10.03
N TYR A 118 -3.65 3.36 -9.22
CA TYR A 118 -3.24 2.04 -8.70
C TYR A 118 -4.23 1.47 -7.68
N ILE A 119 -4.71 2.29 -6.75
CA ILE A 119 -5.68 1.84 -5.75
C ILE A 119 -6.98 1.42 -6.43
N GLU A 120 -7.45 2.18 -7.41
CA GLU A 120 -8.65 1.88 -8.20
C GLU A 120 -8.50 0.54 -8.92
N LEU A 121 -7.34 0.29 -9.54
CA LEU A 121 -7.03 -0.98 -10.17
C LEU A 121 -7.11 -2.13 -9.15
N VAL A 122 -6.49 -2.00 -7.98
CA VAL A 122 -6.54 -3.02 -6.92
C VAL A 122 -7.97 -3.30 -6.51
N LEU A 123 -8.76 -2.27 -6.24
CA LEU A 123 -10.16 -2.41 -5.81
C LEU A 123 -11.04 -3.04 -6.89
N GLU A 124 -10.79 -2.74 -8.16
CA GLU A 124 -11.48 -3.36 -9.29
C GLU A 124 -11.10 -4.84 -9.43
N LYS A 125 -9.79 -5.15 -9.46
CA LYS A 125 -9.29 -6.52 -9.70
C LYS A 125 -9.64 -7.48 -8.56
N THR A 126 -9.67 -7.00 -7.32
CA THR A 126 -10.07 -7.80 -6.16
C THR A 126 -11.58 -7.88 -5.97
N GLY A 127 -12.35 -6.97 -6.58
CA GLY A 127 -13.79 -6.82 -6.34
C GLY A 127 -14.11 -6.14 -4.99
N PHE A 128 -13.11 -5.57 -4.30
CA PHE A 128 -13.28 -5.04 -2.94
C PHE A 128 -13.79 -3.59 -2.89
N GLY A 129 -13.97 -2.93 -4.05
CA GLY A 129 -14.37 -1.53 -4.12
C GLY A 129 -15.59 -1.16 -3.28
N SER A 130 -16.58 -2.08 -3.18
CA SER A 130 -17.80 -1.84 -2.41
C SER A 130 -17.60 -1.81 -0.89
N TYR A 131 -16.47 -2.29 -0.38
CA TYR A 131 -16.15 -2.25 1.06
C TYR A 131 -15.53 -0.92 1.49
N PHE A 132 -14.95 -0.16 0.55
CA PHE A 132 -14.20 1.06 0.87
C PHE A 132 -15.00 2.33 0.55
N THR A 133 -14.92 3.29 1.46
CA THR A 133 -15.59 4.59 1.37
C THR A 133 -14.80 5.61 0.56
N GLY A 134 -13.47 5.46 0.53
CA GLY A 134 -12.58 6.37 -0.21
C GLY A 134 -11.12 5.98 -0.07
N HIS A 135 -10.29 6.65 -0.85
CA HIS A 135 -8.84 6.40 -0.87
C HIS A 135 -8.07 7.68 -1.23
N LEU A 136 -6.76 7.68 -0.96
CA LEU A 136 -5.78 8.68 -1.39
C LEU A 136 -4.39 8.05 -1.54
N CYS A 137 -3.63 8.59 -2.48
CA CYS A 137 -2.22 8.25 -2.64
C CYS A 137 -1.36 9.48 -3.01
N PRO A 138 -0.02 9.39 -2.96
CA PRO A 138 0.87 10.44 -3.46
C PRO A 138 0.63 10.79 -4.94
N GLY A 139 0.24 9.82 -5.75
CA GLY A 139 -0.11 10.06 -7.15
C GLY A 139 -1.24 11.08 -7.33
N ASP A 140 -2.19 11.14 -6.37
CA ASP A 140 -3.31 12.09 -6.39
C ASP A 140 -2.92 13.45 -5.81
N THR A 141 -2.11 13.45 -4.76
CA THR A 141 -1.91 14.65 -3.91
C THR A 141 -0.53 15.28 -4.04
N GLY A 142 0.46 14.53 -4.53
CA GLY A 142 1.88 14.92 -4.49
C GLY A 142 2.45 14.99 -3.07
N LYS A 143 1.80 14.35 -2.07
CA LYS A 143 2.15 14.43 -0.66
C LYS A 143 2.46 13.05 -0.08
N ALA A 144 3.24 13.02 1.01
CA ALA A 144 3.60 11.81 1.73
C ALA A 144 2.39 11.09 2.36
N LYS A 145 2.56 9.83 2.70
CA LYS A 145 1.52 8.96 3.30
C LYS A 145 0.90 9.57 4.56
N SER A 146 1.70 10.14 5.45
CA SER A 146 1.22 10.78 6.69
C SER A 146 0.25 11.95 6.41
N TYR A 147 0.51 12.74 5.37
CA TYR A 147 -0.42 13.77 4.91
C TYR A 147 -1.72 13.15 4.39
N ASN A 148 -1.64 12.12 3.55
CA ASN A 148 -2.80 11.47 2.95
C ASN A 148 -3.69 10.80 4.01
N ILE A 149 -3.10 10.20 5.04
CA ILE A 149 -3.82 9.67 6.21
C ILE A 149 -4.62 10.78 6.89
N ARG A 150 -4.00 11.92 7.17
CA ARG A 150 -4.71 13.06 7.77
C ARG A 150 -5.76 13.64 6.85
N ALA A 151 -5.48 13.77 5.56
CA ALA A 151 -6.43 14.31 4.58
C ALA A 151 -7.69 13.43 4.49
N ILE A 152 -7.56 12.10 4.57
CA ILE A 152 -8.72 11.19 4.70
C ILE A 152 -9.45 11.45 6.02
N ALA A 153 -8.73 11.52 7.15
CA ALA A 153 -9.35 11.75 8.45
C ALA A 153 -10.12 13.09 8.47
N ASP A 154 -9.54 14.15 7.95
CA ASP A 154 -10.17 15.48 7.89
C ASP A 154 -11.38 15.49 6.93
N LYS A 155 -11.23 14.91 5.73
CA LYS A 155 -12.29 14.87 4.71
C LYS A 155 -13.56 14.18 5.20
N TYR A 156 -13.41 13.12 5.99
CA TYR A 156 -14.53 12.30 6.49
C TYR A 156 -14.84 12.52 7.98
N ASP A 157 -14.23 13.53 8.60
CA ASP A 157 -14.42 13.91 10.02
C ASP A 157 -14.15 12.75 11.00
N LEU A 158 -13.13 11.92 10.72
CA LEU A 158 -12.77 10.75 11.53
C LEU A 158 -12.12 11.22 12.86
N LYS A 159 -12.58 10.67 13.96
CA LYS A 159 -12.12 11.07 15.31
C LYS A 159 -11.15 10.07 15.95
N ALA A 160 -11.28 8.81 15.59
CA ALA A 160 -10.49 7.72 16.14
C ALA A 160 -10.13 6.67 15.06
N PRO A 161 -9.52 7.10 13.93
CA PRO A 161 -9.08 6.16 12.90
C PRO A 161 -7.95 5.27 13.40
N VAL A 162 -7.82 4.08 12.81
CA VAL A 162 -6.66 3.20 12.95
C VAL A 162 -6.13 2.87 11.55
N TYR A 163 -4.82 2.71 11.43
CA TYR A 163 -4.18 2.34 10.17
C TYR A 163 -3.61 0.94 10.24
N ILE A 164 -3.79 0.17 9.16
CA ILE A 164 -3.29 -1.19 9.01
C ILE A 164 -2.29 -1.20 7.87
N GLY A 165 -1.07 -1.63 8.15
CA GLY A 165 0.01 -1.72 7.16
C GLY A 165 1.07 -2.70 7.63
N ASP A 166 2.07 -2.94 6.80
CA ASP A 166 3.04 -4.01 7.01
C ASP A 166 4.50 -3.52 7.10
N THR A 167 4.75 -2.23 6.88
CA THR A 167 6.11 -1.68 6.86
C THR A 167 6.40 -0.72 8.01
N ASP A 168 7.70 -0.49 8.29
CA ASP A 168 8.12 0.59 9.17
C ASP A 168 7.75 1.96 8.61
N GLY A 169 7.73 2.12 7.28
CA GLY A 169 7.25 3.34 6.61
C GLY A 169 5.81 3.68 6.97
N ASP A 170 4.92 2.68 7.07
CA ASP A 170 3.55 2.83 7.53
C ASP A 170 3.49 3.28 8.99
N HIS A 171 4.29 2.63 9.84
CA HIS A 171 4.36 2.95 11.26
C HIS A 171 4.85 4.39 11.48
N GLN A 172 5.89 4.83 10.78
CA GLN A 172 6.37 6.22 10.86
C GLN A 172 5.31 7.22 10.36
N ALA A 173 4.63 6.90 9.24
CA ALA A 173 3.53 7.73 8.75
C ALA A 173 2.38 7.85 9.78
N CYS A 174 2.07 6.77 10.50
CA CYS A 174 1.08 6.78 11.58
C CYS A 174 1.52 7.62 12.78
N LYS A 175 2.79 7.53 13.18
CA LYS A 175 3.37 8.39 14.25
C LYS A 175 3.24 9.87 13.89
N GLU A 176 3.60 10.24 12.65
CA GLU A 176 3.45 11.61 12.16
C GLU A 176 2.00 12.06 12.07
N ALA A 177 1.10 11.16 11.63
CA ALA A 177 -0.33 11.40 11.58
C ALA A 177 -1.01 11.36 12.96
N LYS A 178 -0.34 10.85 13.99
CA LYS A 178 -0.82 10.67 15.36
C LYS A 178 -2.05 9.75 15.45
N ILE A 179 -2.03 8.67 14.68
CA ILE A 179 -3.04 7.61 14.73
C ILE A 179 -2.40 6.28 15.12
N PRO A 180 -3.16 5.37 15.77
CA PRO A 180 -2.67 4.04 16.09
C PRO A 180 -2.34 3.22 14.85
N PHE A 181 -1.33 2.36 14.96
CA PHE A 181 -0.86 1.46 13.93
C PHE A 181 -1.10 -0.01 14.28
N VAL A 182 -1.67 -0.74 13.34
CA VAL A 182 -1.79 -2.20 13.39
C VAL A 182 -0.82 -2.79 12.38
N TYR A 183 0.18 -3.48 12.88
CA TYR A 183 1.17 -4.15 12.06
C TYR A 183 0.65 -5.48 11.52
N ALA A 184 0.56 -5.59 10.21
CA ALA A 184 0.22 -6.80 9.47
C ALA A 184 1.49 -7.64 9.24
N SER A 185 1.85 -8.48 10.22
CA SER A 185 3.11 -9.26 10.19
C SER A 185 3.14 -10.37 9.12
N TYR A 186 2.06 -10.53 8.37
CA TYR A 186 2.00 -11.42 7.22
C TYR A 186 2.45 -10.76 5.92
N GLY A 187 2.70 -9.45 5.93
CA GLY A 187 3.14 -8.65 4.78
C GLY A 187 4.63 -8.78 4.49
N PHE A 188 5.20 -7.72 3.94
CA PHE A 188 6.57 -7.73 3.39
C PHE A 188 7.61 -7.21 4.35
N GLY A 189 7.26 -6.22 5.17
CA GLY A 189 8.19 -5.46 5.99
C GLY A 189 8.27 -5.95 7.43
N GLN A 190 9.02 -5.19 8.20
CA GLN A 190 9.16 -5.34 9.64
C GLN A 190 9.05 -3.97 10.29
N THR A 191 8.60 -3.93 11.53
CA THR A 191 8.58 -2.71 12.34
C THR A 191 8.75 -3.08 13.81
N ASP A 192 9.30 -2.15 14.58
CA ASP A 192 9.48 -2.29 16.01
C ASP A 192 8.36 -1.54 16.77
N ASP A 193 7.89 -2.14 17.86
CA ASP A 193 6.97 -1.54 18.85
C ASP A 193 5.67 -0.93 18.25
N PRO A 194 4.91 -1.70 17.42
CA PRO A 194 3.61 -1.26 16.93
C PRO A 194 2.56 -1.26 18.04
N ASP A 195 1.48 -0.46 17.90
CA ASP A 195 0.38 -0.47 18.88
C ASP A 195 -0.34 -1.83 18.96
N TYR A 196 -0.47 -2.53 17.81
CA TYR A 196 -1.09 -3.85 17.68
C TYR A 196 -0.36 -4.67 16.62
N VAL A 197 -0.45 -6.01 16.74
CA VAL A 197 0.08 -6.95 15.74
C VAL A 197 -1.02 -7.91 15.33
N ILE A 198 -1.11 -8.18 14.03
CA ILE A 198 -1.96 -9.23 13.46
C ILE A 198 -1.11 -10.17 12.60
N HIS A 199 -1.41 -11.46 12.63
CA HIS A 199 -0.70 -12.49 11.88
C HIS A 199 -1.48 -12.98 10.65
N LYS A 200 -2.73 -12.57 10.52
CA LYS A 200 -3.63 -12.80 9.39
C LYS A 200 -4.76 -11.77 9.40
N PRO A 201 -5.40 -11.51 8.27
CA PRO A 201 -6.48 -10.52 8.20
C PRO A 201 -7.61 -10.75 9.22
N ALA A 202 -7.98 -12.02 9.46
CA ALA A 202 -9.07 -12.37 10.38
C ALA A 202 -8.84 -11.93 11.83
N ASP A 203 -7.58 -11.69 12.26
CA ASP A 203 -7.26 -11.23 13.61
C ASP A 203 -7.85 -9.83 13.89
N LEU A 204 -8.08 -9.02 12.84
CA LEU A 204 -8.77 -7.72 12.95
C LEU A 204 -10.17 -7.82 13.56
N LEU A 205 -10.87 -8.95 13.29
CA LEU A 205 -12.21 -9.16 13.85
C LEU A 205 -12.15 -9.29 15.37
N SER A 206 -11.11 -9.93 15.90
CA SER A 206 -10.92 -10.07 17.35
C SER A 206 -10.47 -8.76 18.01
N LEU A 207 -9.85 -7.85 17.27
CA LEU A 207 -9.43 -6.55 17.79
C LEU A 207 -10.57 -5.55 17.82
N PHE A 208 -11.49 -5.58 16.84
CA PHE A 208 -12.43 -4.48 16.60
C PHE A 208 -13.91 -4.88 16.62
N LEU A 209 -14.25 -6.19 16.59
CA LEU A 209 -15.63 -6.67 16.70
C LEU A 209 -15.88 -7.46 17.99
#